data_238a50b44df72a5bbf7655d869defead
#
_entry.id   238a50b44df72a5bbf7655d869defead
#
_cell.length_a   1.000
_cell.length_b   1.000
_cell.length_c   1.000
_cell.angle_alpha   90.00
_cell.angle_beta   90.00
_cell.angle_gamma   90.00
#
_symmetry.space_group_name_H-M   'P 1'
#
loop_
_entity.id
_entity.type
_entity.pdbx_description
1 polymer ?
#
loop_
_entity_poly.entity_id
_entity_poly.type
_entity_poly.pdbx_seq_one_letter_code
_entity_poly.pdbx_strand_id
1 'polypeptide(L)'
;APLMKDEELQKAIETNSLWENLVQLTDNLDDYSIFHQVINKNEKENTMDILFVASKLSDINNYTSIINKSNLNPVIIDVKCFALKSAVDQINQIAKNAEDANLTAVLEFGLDENYLMILYDNNPIITDIFLRSQDRKILMESEDQEEKEALVRRFTTQVKQAVQDFETKYEKRIRNI
;
A
#
# COMPACT_ATOMS: atom_id res chain seq x y z
N ALA A 1 12.44 9.75 3.01
CA ALA A 1 13.90 9.66 3.10
C ALA A 1 14.55 11.01 2.79
N PRO A 2 15.79 11.27 3.21
CA PRO A 2 16.56 12.41 2.72
C PRO A 2 16.71 12.36 1.20
N LEU A 3 16.81 13.51 0.54
CA LEU A 3 17.05 13.56 -0.89
C LEU A 3 18.47 13.04 -1.19
N MET A 4 18.55 12.06 -2.06
CA MET A 4 19.81 11.44 -2.46
C MET A 4 19.80 11.08 -3.94
N LYS A 5 21.00 10.87 -4.52
CA LYS A 5 21.15 10.41 -5.89
C LYS A 5 20.80 8.92 -6.00
N ASP A 6 20.49 8.47 -7.20
CA ASP A 6 20.04 7.08 -7.44
C ASP A 6 21.10 6.05 -6.98
N GLU A 7 22.41 6.35 -7.16
CA GLU A 7 23.50 5.49 -6.69
C GLU A 7 23.61 5.42 -5.16
N GLU A 8 23.33 6.56 -4.48
CA GLU A 8 23.31 6.64 -3.01
C GLU A 8 22.10 5.91 -2.46
N LEU A 9 20.95 6.06 -3.12
CA LEU A 9 19.72 5.35 -2.80
C LEU A 9 19.92 3.84 -2.90
N GLN A 10 20.49 3.37 -3.99
CA GLN A 10 20.75 1.95 -4.19
C GLN A 10 21.64 1.37 -3.06
N LYS A 11 22.73 2.07 -2.70
CA LYS A 11 23.58 1.68 -1.58
C LYS A 11 22.83 1.69 -0.24
N ALA A 12 22.04 2.71 0.01
CA ALA A 12 21.26 2.82 1.25
C ALA A 12 20.24 1.68 1.38
N ILE A 13 19.71 1.21 0.26
CA ILE A 13 18.83 0.05 0.18
C ILE A 13 19.62 -1.23 0.48
N GLU A 14 20.73 -1.47 -0.17
CA GLU A 14 21.56 -2.67 0.01
C GLU A 14 22.15 -2.78 1.42
N THR A 15 22.39 -1.66 2.10
CA THR A 15 22.97 -1.63 3.46
C THR A 15 21.94 -1.55 4.57
N ASN A 16 20.65 -1.73 4.30
CA ASN A 16 19.53 -1.64 5.26
C ASN A 16 19.34 -0.28 5.94
N SER A 17 20.15 0.73 5.64
CA SER A 17 20.17 1.98 6.39
C SER A 17 18.88 2.80 6.26
N LEU A 18 18.05 2.53 5.24
CA LEU A 18 16.76 3.23 5.03
C LEU A 18 15.61 2.60 5.79
N TRP A 19 15.65 1.33 6.08
CA TRP A 19 14.48 0.61 6.59
C TRP A 19 14.65 -0.12 7.91
N GLU A 20 15.85 -0.18 8.45
CA GLU A 20 16.10 -0.76 9.76
C GLU A 20 15.14 -0.23 10.84
N ASN A 21 14.64 1.01 10.66
CA ASN A 21 13.69 1.66 11.55
C ASN A 21 12.23 1.69 11.03
N LEU A 22 11.98 1.35 9.76
CA LEU A 22 10.66 1.50 9.11
C LEU A 22 9.94 0.17 8.97
N VAL A 23 10.66 -0.91 8.77
CA VAL A 23 10.10 -2.25 8.62
C VAL A 23 10.80 -3.14 9.63
N GLN A 24 10.04 -3.65 10.61
CA GLN A 24 10.51 -4.68 11.52
C GLN A 24 10.61 -6.01 10.73
N LEU A 25 11.57 -6.08 9.83
CA LEU A 25 11.95 -7.36 9.22
C LEU A 25 12.64 -8.18 10.30
N THR A 26 11.98 -9.23 10.74
CA THR A 26 12.49 -10.14 11.79
C THR A 26 13.54 -11.10 11.25
N ASP A 27 13.70 -11.16 9.92
CA ASP A 27 14.53 -12.14 9.22
C ASP A 27 15.65 -11.42 8.44
N ASN A 28 16.58 -12.20 7.88
CA ASN A 28 17.65 -11.67 7.05
C ASN A 28 17.08 -11.08 5.76
N LEU A 29 17.65 -9.96 5.26
CA LEU A 29 17.25 -9.35 3.99
C LEU A 29 17.35 -10.29 2.80
N ASP A 30 18.31 -11.20 2.82
CA ASP A 30 18.48 -12.21 1.76
C ASP A 30 17.25 -13.12 1.62
N ASP A 31 16.36 -13.13 2.64
CA ASP A 31 15.11 -13.89 2.61
C ASP A 31 13.96 -13.14 1.93
N TYR A 32 14.21 -11.91 1.45
CA TYR A 32 13.20 -11.06 0.82
C TYR A 32 13.54 -10.71 -0.63
N SER A 33 12.51 -10.66 -1.46
CA SER A 33 12.53 -9.95 -2.75
C SER A 33 12.11 -8.51 -2.51
N ILE A 34 12.94 -7.58 -2.93
CA ILE A 34 12.80 -6.16 -2.62
C ILE A 34 12.64 -5.36 -3.90
N PHE A 35 11.61 -4.51 -3.92
CA PHE A 35 11.37 -3.54 -4.97
C PHE A 35 11.25 -2.14 -4.36
N HIS A 36 11.74 -1.12 -5.06
CA HIS A 36 11.58 0.26 -4.67
C HIS A 36 11.31 1.17 -5.88
N GLN A 37 10.62 2.28 -5.63
CA GLN A 37 10.37 3.32 -6.61
C GLN A 37 10.31 4.68 -5.92
N VAL A 38 11.02 5.67 -6.47
CA VAL A 38 10.90 7.06 -6.01
C VAL A 38 9.58 7.62 -6.53
N ILE A 39 8.72 8.07 -5.60
CA ILE A 39 7.41 8.64 -5.92
C ILE A 39 7.51 10.13 -6.14
N ASN A 40 8.22 10.83 -5.25
CA ASN A 40 8.31 12.28 -5.26
C ASN A 40 9.67 12.75 -4.73
N LYS A 41 10.17 13.86 -5.26
CA LYS A 41 11.39 14.54 -4.77
C LYS A 41 11.02 15.97 -4.37
N ASN A 42 11.24 16.34 -3.11
CA ASN A 42 11.04 17.68 -2.59
C ASN A 42 12.40 18.34 -2.35
N GLU A 43 12.85 19.12 -3.34
CA GLU A 43 14.14 19.80 -3.27
C GLU A 43 14.19 20.88 -2.17
N LYS A 44 13.03 21.52 -1.86
CA LYS A 44 12.97 22.59 -0.84
C LYS A 44 13.20 22.04 0.57
N GLU A 45 12.67 20.88 0.86
CA GLU A 45 12.79 20.22 2.16
C GLU A 45 13.94 19.22 2.20
N ASN A 46 14.66 19.05 1.09
CA ASN A 46 15.71 18.05 0.93
C ASN A 46 15.25 16.64 1.30
N THR A 47 14.04 16.27 0.86
CA THR A 47 13.42 14.97 1.14
C THR A 47 12.93 14.29 -0.14
N MET A 48 12.72 12.97 -0.08
CA MET A 48 12.04 12.21 -1.12
C MET A 48 11.13 11.14 -0.53
N ASP A 49 10.05 10.86 -1.25
CA ASP A 49 9.13 9.77 -0.95
C ASP A 49 9.48 8.55 -1.78
N ILE A 50 9.62 7.41 -1.12
CA ILE A 50 9.99 6.15 -1.75
C ILE A 50 8.89 5.14 -1.43
N LEU A 51 8.32 4.55 -2.48
CA LEU A 51 7.52 3.34 -2.35
C LEU A 51 8.46 2.15 -2.23
N PHE A 52 8.19 1.29 -1.29
CA PHE A 52 9.00 0.17 -0.95
C PHE A 52 8.15 -1.08 -0.76
N VAL A 53 8.55 -2.17 -1.38
CA VAL A 53 7.88 -3.47 -1.26
C VAL A 53 8.91 -4.52 -0.90
N ALA A 54 8.65 -5.27 0.17
CA ALA A 54 9.42 -6.43 0.56
C ALA A 54 8.49 -7.65 0.65
N SER A 55 8.80 -8.71 -0.08
CA SER A 55 8.05 -9.96 -0.06
C SER A 55 8.97 -11.12 0.31
N LYS A 56 8.53 -11.99 1.24
CA LYS A 56 9.31 -13.17 1.61
C LYS A 56 9.49 -14.10 0.42
N LEU A 57 10.74 -14.47 0.15
CA LEU A 57 11.06 -15.43 -0.92
C LEU A 57 10.40 -16.80 -0.67
N SER A 58 10.24 -17.20 0.61
CA SER A 58 9.51 -18.42 0.97
C SER A 58 8.07 -18.43 0.46
N ASP A 59 7.36 -17.28 0.59
CA ASP A 59 5.97 -17.15 0.15
C ASP A 59 5.88 -17.17 -1.37
N ILE A 60 6.75 -16.41 -2.04
CA ILE A 60 6.88 -16.43 -3.51
C ILE A 60 7.12 -17.84 -4.01
N ASN A 61 8.06 -18.57 -3.41
CA ASN A 61 8.39 -19.94 -3.79
C ASN A 61 7.25 -20.93 -3.53
N ASN A 62 6.50 -20.74 -2.43
CA ASN A 62 5.33 -21.56 -2.13
C ASN A 62 4.24 -21.42 -3.21
N TYR A 63 3.85 -20.17 -3.55
CA TYR A 63 2.89 -19.92 -4.61
C TYR A 63 3.38 -20.46 -5.96
N THR A 64 4.62 -20.19 -6.31
CA THR A 64 5.25 -20.69 -7.56
C THR A 64 5.22 -22.23 -7.62
N SER A 65 5.53 -22.89 -6.49
CA SER A 65 5.51 -24.36 -6.42
C SER A 65 4.11 -24.94 -6.64
N ILE A 66 3.07 -24.31 -6.06
CA ILE A 66 1.68 -24.75 -6.24
C ILE A 66 1.28 -24.65 -7.72
N ILE A 67 1.58 -23.53 -8.36
CA ILE A 67 1.26 -23.28 -9.77
C ILE A 67 2.01 -24.29 -10.68
N ASN A 68 3.30 -24.49 -10.45
CA ASN A 68 4.11 -25.44 -11.22
C ASN A 68 3.62 -26.89 -11.05
N LYS A 69 3.20 -27.29 -9.85
CA LYS A 69 2.62 -28.62 -9.61
C LYS A 69 1.28 -28.84 -10.34
N SER A 70 0.61 -27.76 -10.72
CA SER A 70 -0.60 -27.77 -11.53
C SER A 70 -0.33 -27.78 -13.05
N ASN A 71 0.91 -27.98 -13.45
CA ASN A 71 1.39 -27.90 -14.84
C ASN A 71 1.15 -26.53 -15.51
N LEU A 72 1.12 -25.47 -14.71
CA LEU A 72 1.06 -24.09 -15.17
C LEU A 72 2.40 -23.42 -14.91
N ASN A 73 2.76 -22.45 -15.74
CA ASN A 73 3.97 -21.66 -15.55
C ASN A 73 3.61 -20.28 -14.99
N PRO A 74 4.05 -19.89 -13.77
CA PRO A 74 3.83 -18.57 -13.24
C PRO A 74 4.68 -17.56 -14.02
N VAL A 75 4.02 -16.63 -14.71
CA VAL A 75 4.69 -15.61 -15.52
C VAL A 75 4.88 -14.32 -14.74
N ILE A 76 3.91 -13.96 -13.89
CA ILE A 76 3.92 -12.74 -13.09
C ILE A 76 3.47 -13.09 -11.69
N ILE A 77 4.22 -12.61 -10.70
CA ILE A 77 3.80 -12.54 -9.29
C ILE A 77 3.76 -11.06 -8.93
N ASP A 78 2.61 -10.62 -8.45
CA ASP A 78 2.38 -9.22 -8.11
C ASP A 78 1.84 -9.10 -6.70
N VAL A 79 1.97 -7.92 -6.09
CA VAL A 79 1.38 -7.63 -4.80
C VAL A 79 -0.03 -7.06 -4.97
N LYS A 80 -0.90 -7.34 -4.01
CA LYS A 80 -2.32 -7.01 -4.06
C LYS A 80 -2.60 -5.55 -4.40
N CYS A 81 -1.86 -4.62 -3.81
CA CYS A 81 -2.05 -3.19 -4.06
C CYS A 81 -1.75 -2.79 -5.51
N PHE A 82 -0.77 -3.39 -6.17
CA PHE A 82 -0.48 -3.12 -7.59
C PHE A 82 -1.50 -3.77 -8.52
N ALA A 83 -1.98 -4.97 -8.17
CA ALA A 83 -3.06 -5.60 -8.89
C ALA A 83 -4.35 -4.76 -8.82
N LEU A 84 -4.69 -4.23 -7.64
CA LEU A 84 -5.81 -3.30 -7.47
C LEU A 84 -5.61 -1.99 -8.24
N LYS A 85 -4.40 -1.41 -8.19
CA LYS A 85 -4.06 -0.23 -9.01
C LYS A 85 -4.32 -0.51 -10.49
N SER A 86 -3.82 -1.63 -11.00
CA SER A 86 -3.99 -2.01 -12.40
C SER A 86 -5.46 -2.17 -12.78
N ALA A 87 -6.29 -2.72 -11.89
CA ALA A 87 -7.73 -2.83 -12.10
C ALA A 87 -8.42 -1.46 -12.16
N VAL A 88 -8.08 -0.56 -11.23
CA VAL A 88 -8.62 0.81 -11.21
C VAL A 88 -8.21 1.59 -12.45
N ASP A 89 -6.97 1.47 -12.90
CA ASP A 89 -6.49 2.10 -14.13
C ASP A 89 -7.31 1.64 -15.35
N GLN A 90 -7.63 0.35 -15.44
CA GLN A 90 -8.49 -0.19 -16.51
C GLN A 90 -9.93 0.37 -16.41
N ILE A 91 -10.50 0.44 -15.22
CA ILE A 91 -11.85 1.00 -15.01
C ILE A 91 -11.87 2.47 -15.42
N ASN A 92 -10.89 3.26 -15.03
CA ASN A 92 -10.79 4.67 -15.36
C ASN A 92 -10.64 4.89 -16.88
N GLN A 93 -9.85 4.04 -17.56
CA GLN A 93 -9.72 4.08 -19.02
C GLN A 93 -11.05 3.78 -19.74
N ILE A 94 -11.81 2.80 -19.25
CA ILE A 94 -13.12 2.44 -19.82
C ILE A 94 -14.15 3.54 -19.57
N ALA A 95 -14.15 4.14 -18.38
CA ALA A 95 -15.10 5.18 -17.99
C ALA A 95 -14.89 6.51 -18.73
N LYS A 96 -13.76 6.68 -19.44
CA LYS A 96 -13.38 7.94 -20.16
C LYS A 96 -13.41 9.21 -19.29
N ASN A 97 -13.33 9.08 -17.98
CA ASN A 97 -13.30 10.20 -17.04
C ASN A 97 -11.85 10.71 -16.89
N ALA A 98 -11.33 11.31 -17.96
CA ALA A 98 -9.90 11.62 -18.09
C ALA A 98 -9.41 12.74 -17.16
N GLU A 99 -10.29 13.63 -16.67
CA GLU A 99 -9.84 14.78 -15.87
C GLU A 99 -9.60 14.46 -14.39
N ASP A 100 -10.32 13.48 -13.81
CA ASP A 100 -10.18 13.07 -12.41
C ASP A 100 -9.43 11.72 -12.24
N ALA A 101 -9.03 11.07 -13.32
CA ALA A 101 -8.40 9.74 -13.31
C ALA A 101 -7.05 9.69 -12.56
N ASN A 102 -6.38 10.83 -12.41
CA ASN A 102 -5.07 10.92 -11.78
C ASN A 102 -5.13 10.96 -10.24
N LEU A 103 -6.32 11.05 -9.65
CA LEU A 103 -6.51 11.10 -8.20
C LEU A 103 -7.73 10.28 -7.80
N THR A 104 -7.51 9.00 -7.61
CA THR A 104 -8.54 8.03 -7.18
C THR A 104 -8.12 7.44 -5.84
N ALA A 105 -9.05 7.38 -4.89
CA ALA A 105 -8.85 6.66 -3.64
C ALA A 105 -9.57 5.31 -3.68
N VAL A 106 -8.90 4.28 -3.15
CA VAL A 106 -9.44 2.92 -3.02
C VAL A 106 -9.32 2.52 -1.55
N LEU A 107 -10.44 2.23 -0.93
CA LEU A 107 -10.47 1.68 0.42
C LEU A 107 -10.54 0.16 0.33
N GLU A 108 -9.46 -0.51 0.71
CA GLU A 108 -9.47 -1.96 0.94
C GLU A 108 -9.95 -2.24 2.36
N PHE A 109 -11.04 -2.98 2.45
CA PHE A 109 -11.63 -3.41 3.72
C PHE A 109 -11.76 -4.94 3.70
N GLY A 110 -10.76 -5.62 4.22
CA GLY A 110 -10.63 -7.07 4.18
C GLY A 110 -10.48 -7.73 5.55
N LEU A 111 -10.45 -9.04 5.56
CA LEU A 111 -10.24 -9.81 6.79
C LEU A 111 -8.80 -9.68 7.31
N ASP A 112 -7.83 -9.64 6.42
CA ASP A 112 -6.41 -9.67 6.77
C ASP A 112 -5.76 -8.30 6.69
N GLU A 113 -6.15 -7.51 5.71
CA GLU A 113 -5.56 -6.21 5.41
C GLU A 113 -6.65 -5.14 5.30
N ASN A 114 -6.35 -3.95 5.81
CA ASN A 114 -7.20 -2.78 5.63
C ASN A 114 -6.29 -1.58 5.38
N TYR A 115 -6.47 -0.93 4.24
CA TYR A 115 -5.70 0.25 3.89
C TYR A 115 -6.48 1.18 2.97
N LEU A 116 -6.10 2.44 3.00
CA LEU A 116 -6.48 3.43 2.00
C LEU A 116 -5.33 3.55 0.99
N MET A 117 -5.61 3.27 -0.27
CA MET A 117 -4.69 3.49 -1.38
C MET A 117 -5.15 4.69 -2.18
N ILE A 118 -4.31 5.70 -2.31
CA ILE A 118 -4.57 6.90 -3.11
C ILE A 118 -3.66 6.84 -4.33
N LEU A 119 -4.25 6.79 -5.51
CA LEU A 119 -3.52 6.85 -6.77
C LEU A 119 -3.27 8.32 -7.11
N TYR A 120 -2.02 8.72 -7.04
CA TYR A 120 -1.58 10.08 -7.32
C TYR A 120 -0.38 10.06 -8.27
N ASP A 121 -0.49 10.77 -9.38
CA ASP A 121 0.53 10.83 -10.43
C ASP A 121 1.04 9.44 -10.84
N ASN A 122 0.10 8.53 -11.06
CA ASN A 122 0.32 7.12 -11.41
C ASN A 122 1.04 6.27 -10.33
N ASN A 123 1.21 6.78 -9.12
CA ASN A 123 1.83 6.07 -8.00
C ASN A 123 0.79 5.74 -6.91
N PRO A 124 0.82 4.56 -6.32
CA PRO A 124 0.00 4.23 -5.17
C PRO A 124 0.64 4.77 -3.88
N ILE A 125 -0.11 5.58 -3.14
CA ILE A 125 0.23 6.01 -1.79
C ILE A 125 -0.67 5.25 -0.84
N ILE A 126 -0.07 4.44 0.04
CA ILE A 126 -0.79 3.49 0.88
C ILE A 126 -0.68 3.92 2.33
N THR A 127 -1.81 3.97 3.01
CA THR A 127 -1.91 4.21 4.45
C THR A 127 -2.68 3.07 5.08
N ASP A 128 -2.04 2.36 6.00
CA ASP A 128 -2.68 1.29 6.74
C ASP A 128 -3.81 1.83 7.63
N ILE A 129 -4.93 1.13 7.60
CA ILE A 129 -6.08 1.38 8.48
C ILE A 129 -6.15 0.26 9.50
N PHE A 130 -5.91 0.62 10.75
CA PHE A 130 -5.72 -0.38 11.78
C PHE A 130 -7.03 -0.95 12.31
N LEU A 131 -7.21 -2.27 12.14
CA LEU A 131 -8.26 -3.08 12.74
C LEU A 131 -7.63 -4.23 13.54
N ARG A 132 -7.87 -4.26 14.86
CA ARG A 132 -7.41 -5.38 15.70
C ARG A 132 -8.20 -6.65 15.36
N SER A 133 -7.60 -7.81 15.59
CA SER A 133 -8.30 -9.10 15.38
C SER A 133 -9.62 -9.20 16.17
N GLN A 134 -9.67 -8.60 17.37
CA GLN A 134 -10.87 -8.53 18.17
C GLN A 134 -11.96 -7.64 17.52
N ASP A 135 -11.57 -6.53 16.91
CA ASP A 135 -12.51 -5.62 16.22
C ASP A 135 -13.16 -6.32 15.02
N ARG A 136 -12.39 -7.11 14.27
CA ARG A 136 -12.91 -7.93 13.16
C ARG A 136 -13.92 -8.95 13.65
N LYS A 137 -13.62 -9.61 14.76
CA LYS A 137 -14.55 -10.58 15.37
C LYS A 137 -15.86 -9.91 15.78
N ILE A 138 -15.81 -8.73 16.39
CA ILE A 138 -16.99 -7.96 16.76
C ILE A 138 -17.81 -7.59 15.51
N LEU A 139 -17.18 -7.10 14.44
CA LEU A 139 -17.88 -6.74 13.21
C LEU A 139 -18.58 -7.93 12.56
N MET A 140 -18.01 -9.13 12.65
CA MET A 140 -18.56 -10.33 12.04
C MET A 140 -19.57 -11.07 12.90
N GLU A 141 -19.35 -11.16 14.22
CA GLU A 141 -20.06 -12.08 15.10
C GLU A 141 -20.94 -11.40 16.15
N SER A 142 -20.65 -10.13 16.54
CA SER A 142 -21.43 -9.45 17.57
C SER A 142 -22.85 -9.12 17.06
N GLU A 143 -23.84 -9.28 17.91
CA GLU A 143 -25.22 -8.82 17.69
C GLU A 143 -25.44 -7.39 18.23
N ASP A 144 -24.48 -6.87 19.01
CA ASP A 144 -24.52 -5.52 19.57
C ASP A 144 -24.25 -4.46 18.50
N GLN A 145 -25.30 -3.74 18.14
CA GLN A 145 -25.25 -2.71 17.12
C GLN A 145 -24.46 -1.48 17.57
N GLU A 146 -24.51 -1.12 18.87
CA GLU A 146 -23.75 0.04 19.38
C GLU A 146 -22.26 -0.21 19.33
N GLU A 147 -21.84 -1.43 19.67
CA GLU A 147 -20.44 -1.84 19.59
C GLU A 147 -19.93 -1.80 18.15
N LYS A 148 -20.70 -2.33 17.20
CA LYS A 148 -20.38 -2.25 15.77
C LYS A 148 -20.26 -0.81 15.28
N GLU A 149 -21.21 0.05 15.62
CA GLU A 149 -21.19 1.45 15.22
C GLU A 149 -20.00 2.21 15.80
N ALA A 150 -19.60 1.92 17.05
CA ALA A 150 -18.41 2.51 17.65
C ALA A 150 -17.14 2.14 16.88
N LEU A 151 -17.03 0.88 16.42
CA LEU A 151 -15.93 0.42 15.59
C LEU A 151 -15.93 1.09 14.21
N VAL A 152 -17.09 1.18 13.57
CA VAL A 152 -17.23 1.84 12.27
C VAL A 152 -16.84 3.33 12.37
N ARG A 153 -17.26 4.02 13.44
CA ARG A 153 -16.86 5.42 13.70
C ARG A 153 -15.34 5.55 13.83
N ARG A 154 -14.69 4.64 14.58
CA ARG A 154 -13.23 4.65 14.74
C ARG A 154 -12.52 4.39 13.42
N PHE A 155 -12.99 3.41 12.66
CA PHE A 155 -12.45 3.11 11.32
C PHE A 155 -12.59 4.32 10.39
N THR A 156 -13.79 4.90 10.32
CA THR A 156 -14.06 6.11 9.51
C THR A 156 -13.15 7.28 9.90
N THR A 157 -12.85 7.44 11.19
CA THR A 157 -11.94 8.50 11.66
C THR A 157 -10.53 8.28 11.13
N GLN A 158 -10.03 7.05 11.13
CA GLN A 158 -8.71 6.75 10.55
C GLN A 158 -8.67 7.03 9.04
N VAL A 159 -9.71 6.62 8.31
CA VAL A 159 -9.81 6.90 6.86
C VAL A 159 -9.81 8.41 6.60
N LYS A 160 -10.61 9.17 7.36
CA LYS A 160 -10.64 10.65 7.23
C LYS A 160 -9.28 11.27 7.53
N GLN A 161 -8.58 10.78 8.56
CA GLN A 161 -7.24 11.28 8.89
C GLN A 161 -6.26 10.98 7.76
N ALA A 162 -6.26 9.77 7.21
CA ALA A 162 -5.39 9.40 6.10
C ALA A 162 -5.63 10.27 4.85
N VAL A 163 -6.91 10.57 4.54
CA VAL A 163 -7.27 11.50 3.46
C VAL A 163 -6.74 12.90 3.75
N GLN A 164 -6.95 13.42 4.97
CA GLN A 164 -6.51 14.75 5.36
C GLN A 164 -4.99 14.90 5.33
N ASP A 165 -4.27 13.89 5.78
CA ASP A 165 -2.79 13.87 5.76
C ASP A 165 -2.28 13.92 4.32
N PHE A 166 -2.90 13.15 3.42
CA PHE A 166 -2.60 13.21 1.99
C PHE A 166 -2.88 14.59 1.41
N GLU A 167 -4.10 15.13 1.62
CA GLU A 167 -4.51 16.43 1.08
C GLU A 167 -3.60 17.56 1.56
N THR A 168 -3.15 17.49 2.83
CA THR A 168 -2.22 18.47 3.41
C THR A 168 -0.83 18.35 2.80
N LYS A 169 -0.34 17.12 2.64
CA LYS A 169 1.02 16.86 2.14
C LYS A 169 1.19 17.21 0.66
N TYR A 170 0.19 16.85 -0.14
CA TYR A 170 0.28 16.99 -1.60
C TYR A 170 -0.49 18.18 -2.17
N GLU A 171 -1.17 18.95 -1.33
CA GLU A 171 -2.01 20.10 -1.70
C GLU A 171 -3.07 19.76 -2.76
N LYS A 172 -3.61 18.53 -2.70
CA LYS A 172 -4.61 17.99 -3.62
C LYS A 172 -5.83 17.49 -2.86
N ARG A 173 -7.02 17.68 -3.43
CA ARG A 173 -8.28 17.21 -2.84
C ARG A 173 -8.75 15.91 -3.46
N ILE A 174 -9.11 14.95 -2.61
CA ILE A 174 -9.77 13.72 -3.01
C ILE A 174 -11.27 13.98 -3.08
N ARG A 175 -11.87 13.72 -4.23
CA ARG A 175 -13.31 13.95 -4.46
C ARG A 175 -14.12 12.65 -4.34
N ASN A 176 -13.52 11.52 -4.65
CA ASN A 176 -14.16 10.21 -4.67
C ASN A 176 -13.28 9.17 -3.94
N ILE A 177 -13.93 8.34 -3.13
CA ILE A 177 -13.34 7.15 -2.47
C ILE A 177 -14.16 5.94 -2.88
#